data_bbceee81e40351e8f69b3b59f945ccbd
#
_entry.id   bbceee81e40351e8f69b3b59f945ccbd
#
_cell.length_a   1.000
_cell.length_b   1.000
_cell.length_c   1.000
_cell.angle_alpha   90.00
_cell.angle_beta   90.00
_cell.angle_gamma   90.00
#
_symmetry.space_group_name_H-M   'P 1'
#
loop_
_entity.id
_entity.type
_entity.pdbx_description
1 polymer ?
#
loop_
_entity_poly.entity_id
_entity_poly.type
_entity_poly.pdbx_seq_one_letter_code
_entity_poly.pdbx_strand_id
1 'polypeptide(L)'
;MKRTRIVLSVMIMLIIAAGTVFAGGGQTNTQATGGQLVTHFPRNETLYLSGLQWGAPQGNQPLNQNAHALAGNGQRQLVYETLFMYNMLTGALEPQLALDYTFGGTGNRVLTVRLNPQAKFRGGAQVTAADVINTFNLGKDYQTSISSYWLYIDSVTQTNATTVVITGKADNYNRQMMLRAISEVSITPKAYWDAKKASRELGTGRSDLLAFPGWDCYGSGPYTFYFADDTKLVLIRDDNYWGKHASHRGKLPTPKYIINNVYSDNAAGDNALRQGNVDIIQQFTAQVETYFQYGVATYLPAAPYHIPAVIPSIWFNTQKPGLNDPVVRRAIAMVVDYARIGTAAMSGQTALKEPHMMLATAAEKALIDEAALRPYQWSGIDTAGANRILDEAGWVRGADGIRAKGGVRLAFQISCPYGWSDWNASCEIVADSVRGIGISIETYFPEMNVAYENRFTGNFDITMWSAGGSNASSPWSRAYDMFVSSYLPPVGTQNNIGNFGRYTNARAEELTMLIANESDATKLKALWTELNIIYLQEMPQIGLMYRPDMFHIVNTTHWTNYPRAGDGSNIPPTCFIDGAGIRGLYQITPVSR
;
A
#
# COMPACT_ATOMS: atom_id res chain seq x y z
N MET A 1 45.90 -6.16 48.76
CA MET A 1 46.06 -6.45 47.35
C MET A 1 45.48 -7.83 46.96
N LYS A 2 44.30 -8.25 47.38
CA LYS A 2 43.68 -9.55 47.02
C LYS A 2 42.15 -9.46 46.74
N ARG A 3 41.57 -8.26 46.58
CA ARG A 3 40.14 -8.11 46.24
C ARG A 3 39.84 -7.56 44.84
N THR A 4 40.85 -7.25 44.02
CA THR A 4 40.67 -6.63 42.69
C THR A 4 40.80 -7.62 41.52
N ARG A 5 41.09 -8.90 41.78
CA ARG A 5 41.26 -9.93 40.71
C ARG A 5 40.02 -10.82 40.50
N ILE A 6 38.99 -10.74 41.36
CA ILE A 6 37.78 -11.59 41.23
C ILE A 6 36.66 -10.90 40.43
N VAL A 7 36.69 -9.55 40.33
CA VAL A 7 35.67 -8.80 39.56
C VAL A 7 35.93 -8.80 38.06
N LEU A 8 37.19 -9.01 37.63
CA LEU A 8 37.52 -9.02 36.19
C LEU A 8 37.28 -10.36 35.51
N SER A 9 37.19 -11.46 36.28
CA SER A 9 36.90 -12.80 35.72
C SER A 9 35.40 -13.10 35.55
N VAL A 10 34.53 -12.37 36.21
CA VAL A 10 33.06 -12.52 36.08
C VAL A 10 32.52 -11.64 34.94
N MET A 11 33.22 -10.55 34.59
CA MET A 11 32.82 -9.68 33.49
C MET A 11 33.23 -10.23 32.08
N ILE A 12 34.21 -11.12 32.01
CA ILE A 12 34.61 -11.76 30.76
C ILE A 12 33.75 -12.99 30.43
N MET A 13 33.14 -13.63 31.41
CA MET A 13 32.20 -14.74 31.16
C MET A 13 30.78 -14.29 30.78
N LEU A 14 30.39 -13.03 31.01
CA LEU A 14 29.10 -12.49 30.59
C LEU A 14 29.10 -11.88 29.19
N ILE A 15 30.28 -11.69 28.57
CA ILE A 15 30.42 -11.18 27.19
C ILE A 15 30.50 -12.34 26.18
N ILE A 16 30.79 -13.57 26.61
CA ILE A 16 30.84 -14.75 25.72
C ILE A 16 29.48 -15.46 25.62
N ALA A 17 28.54 -15.17 26.51
CA ALA A 17 27.18 -15.74 26.46
C ALA A 17 26.16 -14.89 25.65
N ALA A 18 26.55 -13.68 25.19
CA ALA A 18 25.72 -12.83 24.32
C ALA A 18 26.13 -12.89 22.84
N GLY A 19 27.08 -13.74 22.47
CA GLY A 19 27.63 -13.84 21.12
C GLY A 19 27.21 -15.06 20.31
N THR A 20 26.22 -15.84 20.76
CA THR A 20 25.78 -17.06 20.06
C THR A 20 24.27 -17.18 19.89
N VAL A 21 23.59 -16.08 19.59
CA VAL A 21 22.20 -16.14 19.12
C VAL A 21 22.04 -15.17 17.96
N PHE A 22 22.70 -15.44 16.83
CA PHE A 22 22.31 -14.98 15.49
C PHE A 22 23.12 -15.77 14.45
N ALA A 23 22.99 -17.10 14.52
CA ALA A 23 23.12 -17.95 13.34
C ALA A 23 21.74 -18.60 13.19
N GLY A 24 20.76 -17.79 12.76
CA GLY A 24 19.50 -18.29 12.29
C GLY A 24 19.78 -19.06 11.00
N GLY A 25 19.88 -20.38 11.12
CA GLY A 25 19.79 -21.28 9.96
C GLY A 25 18.46 -20.96 9.28
N GLY A 26 18.49 -20.57 8.01
CA GLY A 26 17.29 -20.29 7.22
C GLY A 26 16.28 -21.43 7.37
N GLN A 27 15.14 -21.14 7.97
CA GLN A 27 14.04 -22.13 8.01
C GLN A 27 13.44 -22.19 6.62
N THR A 28 13.71 -23.27 5.91
CA THR A 28 13.00 -23.63 4.69
C THR A 28 11.62 -24.15 5.06
N ASN A 29 10.59 -23.37 4.77
CA ASN A 29 9.22 -23.81 4.95
C ASN A 29 8.67 -24.38 3.63
N THR A 30 8.30 -25.64 3.66
CA THR A 30 7.74 -26.37 2.52
C THR A 30 6.33 -26.82 2.83
N GLN A 31 5.38 -26.50 1.96
CA GLN A 31 4.11 -27.20 1.98
C GLN A 31 4.31 -28.55 1.25
N ALA A 32 4.49 -29.62 2.00
CA ALA A 32 4.65 -30.95 1.44
C ALA A 32 3.33 -31.44 0.82
N THR A 33 3.21 -31.28 -0.48
CA THR A 33 2.38 -32.16 -1.28
C THR A 33 3.24 -33.39 -1.58
N GLY A 34 3.28 -34.39 -0.73
CA GLY A 34 3.87 -35.74 -0.84
C GLY A 34 4.90 -36.10 -1.91
N GLY A 35 5.53 -35.13 -2.57
CA GLY A 35 6.51 -35.27 -3.64
C GLY A 35 7.80 -34.55 -3.33
N GLN A 36 8.88 -34.96 -4.00
CA GLN A 36 10.17 -34.30 -3.93
C GLN A 36 10.04 -32.84 -4.43
N LEU A 37 10.57 -31.86 -3.68
CA LEU A 37 10.56 -30.45 -4.08
C LEU A 37 11.24 -30.27 -5.43
N VAL A 38 10.55 -29.64 -6.37
CA VAL A 38 11.14 -29.20 -7.64
C VAL A 38 12.05 -28.02 -7.34
N THR A 39 13.33 -28.17 -7.64
CA THR A 39 14.33 -27.10 -7.49
C THR A 39 14.70 -26.46 -8.83
N HIS A 40 14.34 -27.11 -9.93
CA HIS A 40 14.51 -26.57 -11.29
C HIS A 40 13.14 -26.18 -11.85
N PHE A 41 12.96 -24.90 -12.15
CA PHE A 41 11.72 -24.32 -12.68
C PHE A 41 11.88 -24.05 -14.18
N PRO A 42 11.13 -24.77 -15.08
CA PRO A 42 11.20 -24.53 -16.51
C PRO A 42 10.85 -23.08 -16.85
N ARG A 43 11.68 -22.43 -17.67
CA ARG A 43 11.58 -20.99 -17.93
C ARG A 43 10.27 -20.61 -18.65
N ASN A 44 9.74 -21.49 -19.48
CA ASN A 44 8.47 -21.32 -20.20
C ASN A 44 7.22 -21.64 -19.34
N GLU A 45 7.39 -22.13 -18.13
CA GLU A 45 6.32 -22.36 -17.15
C GLU A 45 6.40 -21.40 -15.96
N THR A 46 7.50 -20.63 -15.84
CA THR A 46 7.83 -19.84 -14.64
C THR A 46 7.85 -18.36 -14.96
N LEU A 47 7.05 -17.60 -14.22
CA LEU A 47 7.04 -16.15 -14.21
C LEU A 47 7.84 -15.65 -13.00
N TYR A 48 8.91 -14.90 -13.25
CA TYR A 48 9.77 -14.31 -12.23
C TYR A 48 9.37 -12.87 -11.95
N LEU A 49 9.07 -12.58 -10.70
CA LEU A 49 8.70 -11.24 -10.21
C LEU A 49 9.78 -10.66 -9.32
N SER A 50 9.81 -9.34 -9.19
CA SER A 50 10.58 -8.60 -8.20
C SER A 50 9.89 -7.27 -7.87
N GLY A 51 10.34 -6.62 -6.78
CA GLY A 51 9.80 -5.33 -6.37
C GLY A 51 8.65 -5.44 -5.37
N LEU A 52 8.29 -6.65 -4.96
CA LEU A 52 7.44 -6.89 -3.79
C LEU A 52 8.28 -7.04 -2.51
N GLN A 53 9.42 -6.34 -2.44
CA GLN A 53 10.32 -6.40 -1.29
C GLN A 53 9.66 -5.96 0.02
N TRP A 54 8.60 -5.15 -0.07
CA TRP A 54 7.76 -4.80 1.08
C TRP A 54 6.65 -5.83 1.35
N GLY A 55 6.51 -6.84 0.51
CA GLY A 55 5.45 -7.86 0.60
C GLY A 55 5.92 -9.28 0.81
N ALA A 56 7.15 -9.67 0.46
CA ALA A 56 7.71 -11.02 0.72
C ALA A 56 9.12 -11.17 0.14
N PRO A 57 9.94 -12.01 0.75
CA PRO A 57 10.07 -12.33 2.15
C PRO A 57 10.84 -11.21 2.87
N GLN A 58 10.33 -10.72 3.98
CA GLN A 58 10.94 -9.59 4.70
C GLN A 58 10.92 -9.80 6.21
N GLY A 59 12.08 -9.72 6.83
CA GLY A 59 12.25 -9.76 8.28
C GLY A 59 11.57 -10.98 8.92
N ASN A 60 10.73 -10.75 9.91
CA ASN A 60 9.93 -11.79 10.57
C ASN A 60 8.72 -12.22 9.73
N GLN A 61 8.43 -11.56 8.63
CA GLN A 61 7.20 -11.68 7.86
C GLN A 61 7.30 -12.50 6.57
N PRO A 62 8.50 -12.79 6.04
CA PRO A 62 8.64 -13.50 4.78
C PRO A 62 7.99 -14.88 4.80
N LEU A 63 7.95 -15.47 5.96
CA LEU A 63 7.44 -16.81 6.17
C LEU A 63 6.00 -16.84 6.69
N ASN A 64 5.39 -15.68 6.93
CA ASN A 64 3.99 -15.61 7.35
C ASN A 64 3.06 -15.50 6.14
N GLN A 65 2.31 -16.57 5.91
CA GLN A 65 1.38 -16.70 4.79
C GLN A 65 -0.09 -16.55 5.20
N ASN A 66 -0.32 -16.03 6.38
CA ASN A 66 -1.63 -15.80 6.94
C ASN A 66 -2.28 -14.55 6.31
N ALA A 67 -3.44 -14.71 5.70
CA ALA A 67 -4.19 -13.62 5.09
C ALA A 67 -4.60 -12.49 6.07
N HIS A 68 -4.60 -12.75 7.37
CA HIS A 68 -4.89 -11.76 8.40
C HIS A 68 -3.65 -10.96 8.85
N ALA A 69 -2.45 -11.40 8.47
CA ALA A 69 -1.21 -10.67 8.74
C ALA A 69 -1.03 -9.54 7.73
N LEU A 70 -0.33 -8.46 8.13
CA LEU A 70 -0.07 -7.29 7.29
C LEU A 70 0.80 -7.61 6.06
N ALA A 71 1.54 -8.73 6.07
CA ALA A 71 2.45 -9.12 5.01
C ALA A 71 1.78 -9.82 3.80
N GLY A 72 0.46 -9.96 3.79
CA GLY A 72 -0.26 -10.71 2.76
C GLY A 72 -0.28 -10.11 1.35
N ASN A 73 0.55 -9.11 1.05
CA ASN A 73 0.48 -8.38 -0.20
C ASN A 73 0.72 -9.25 -1.44
N GLY A 74 1.70 -10.16 -1.43
CA GLY A 74 1.97 -11.05 -2.56
C GLY A 74 0.94 -12.18 -2.76
N GLN A 75 -0.07 -12.26 -1.91
CA GLN A 75 -0.99 -13.40 -1.84
C GLN A 75 -2.42 -13.05 -2.23
N ARG A 76 -2.80 -11.76 -2.14
CA ARG A 76 -4.14 -11.30 -2.51
C ARG A 76 -4.39 -11.63 -3.99
N GLN A 77 -5.54 -12.18 -4.27
CA GLN A 77 -5.96 -12.69 -5.57
C GLN A 77 -5.16 -13.89 -6.09
N LEU A 78 -3.91 -14.07 -5.73
CA LEU A 78 -3.15 -15.25 -6.13
C LEU A 78 -3.51 -16.49 -5.28
N VAL A 79 -3.51 -16.33 -3.96
CA VAL A 79 -3.81 -17.43 -3.00
C VAL A 79 -5.17 -17.20 -2.35
N TYR A 80 -5.44 -15.99 -1.89
CA TYR A 80 -6.68 -15.63 -1.22
C TYR A 80 -7.43 -14.58 -2.04
N GLU A 81 -8.63 -14.91 -2.47
CA GLU A 81 -9.47 -14.01 -3.24
C GLU A 81 -10.34 -13.13 -2.34
N THR A 82 -10.66 -11.96 -2.85
CA THR A 82 -11.66 -11.05 -2.27
C THR A 82 -13.04 -11.30 -2.90
N LEU A 83 -14.07 -10.65 -2.41
CA LEU A 83 -15.41 -10.75 -3.01
C LEU A 83 -15.46 -10.09 -4.40
N PHE A 84 -14.80 -8.95 -4.54
CA PHE A 84 -14.64 -8.21 -5.79
C PHE A 84 -13.21 -7.75 -5.97
N MET A 85 -12.82 -7.47 -7.22
CA MET A 85 -11.54 -6.84 -7.58
C MET A 85 -11.79 -5.42 -8.04
N TYR A 86 -10.97 -4.48 -7.61
CA TYR A 86 -11.02 -3.12 -8.13
C TYR A 86 -10.23 -3.03 -9.44
N ASN A 87 -10.83 -2.39 -10.46
CA ASN A 87 -10.16 -2.07 -11.71
C ASN A 87 -9.93 -0.55 -11.79
N MET A 88 -8.69 -0.12 -11.62
CA MET A 88 -8.32 1.29 -11.61
C MET A 88 -8.54 2.01 -12.95
N LEU A 89 -8.60 1.30 -14.07
CA LEU A 89 -8.84 1.90 -15.39
C LEU A 89 -10.29 2.30 -15.57
N THR A 90 -11.21 1.52 -15.02
CA THR A 90 -12.66 1.72 -15.17
C THR A 90 -13.32 2.29 -13.92
N GLY A 91 -12.63 2.25 -12.77
CA GLY A 91 -13.20 2.59 -11.46
C GLY A 91 -14.21 1.58 -10.94
N ALA A 92 -14.38 0.44 -11.61
CA ALA A 92 -15.39 -0.55 -11.29
C ALA A 92 -14.88 -1.63 -10.33
N LEU A 93 -15.80 -2.21 -9.56
CA LEU A 93 -15.60 -3.48 -8.88
C LEU A 93 -16.00 -4.62 -9.81
N GLU A 94 -15.03 -5.44 -10.18
CA GLU A 94 -15.23 -6.63 -11.00
C GLU A 94 -15.55 -7.86 -10.13
N PRO A 95 -16.47 -8.74 -10.56
CA PRO A 95 -16.79 -9.98 -9.84
C PRO A 95 -15.56 -10.87 -9.62
N GLN A 96 -15.42 -11.43 -8.39
CA GLN A 96 -14.44 -12.45 -8.05
C GLN A 96 -15.13 -13.61 -7.31
N LEU A 97 -15.09 -13.70 -5.97
CA LEU A 97 -15.87 -14.69 -5.23
C LEU A 97 -17.38 -14.38 -5.22
N ALA A 98 -17.76 -13.15 -5.48
CA ALA A 98 -19.14 -12.72 -5.61
C ALA A 98 -19.49 -12.38 -7.07
N LEU A 99 -20.79 -12.46 -7.38
CA LEU A 99 -21.36 -12.14 -8.68
C LEU A 99 -21.74 -10.65 -8.78
N ASP A 100 -22.39 -10.14 -7.73
CA ASP A 100 -22.90 -8.78 -7.67
C ASP A 100 -23.15 -8.34 -6.22
N TYR A 101 -23.42 -7.04 -6.08
CA TYR A 101 -23.85 -6.44 -4.82
C TYR A 101 -24.90 -5.35 -5.04
N THR A 102 -25.72 -5.12 -4.03
CA THR A 102 -26.72 -4.04 -4.01
C THR A 102 -26.73 -3.35 -2.66
N PHE A 103 -26.93 -2.03 -2.70
CA PHE A 103 -27.21 -1.25 -1.51
C PHE A 103 -28.72 -1.04 -1.36
N GLY A 104 -29.24 -1.11 -0.14
CA GLY A 104 -30.65 -0.93 0.18
C GLY A 104 -30.90 -0.70 1.66
N GLY A 105 -32.13 -0.91 2.08
CA GLY A 105 -32.57 -0.65 3.45
C GLY A 105 -32.67 0.84 3.79
N THR A 106 -33.04 1.14 5.04
CA THR A 106 -33.16 2.53 5.51
C THR A 106 -31.82 3.24 5.43
N GLY A 107 -31.77 4.38 4.74
CA GLY A 107 -30.56 5.16 4.55
C GLY A 107 -29.49 4.47 3.67
N ASN A 108 -29.88 3.51 2.83
CA ASN A 108 -28.95 2.77 1.96
C ASN A 108 -27.81 2.06 2.71
N ARG A 109 -28.03 1.67 3.97
CA ARG A 109 -26.99 1.13 4.86
C ARG A 109 -26.82 -0.39 4.80
N VAL A 110 -27.65 -1.08 4.01
CA VAL A 110 -27.60 -2.54 3.90
C VAL A 110 -26.97 -2.91 2.56
N LEU A 111 -25.80 -3.53 2.62
CA LEU A 111 -25.09 -4.06 1.46
C LEU A 111 -25.36 -5.57 1.38
N THR A 112 -26.06 -6.00 0.33
CA THR A 112 -26.30 -7.41 0.02
C THR A 112 -25.34 -7.86 -1.05
N VAL A 113 -24.61 -8.95 -0.82
CA VAL A 113 -23.61 -9.53 -1.71
C VAL A 113 -23.99 -10.97 -2.05
N ARG A 114 -24.09 -11.28 -3.35
CA ARG A 114 -24.35 -12.65 -3.82
C ARG A 114 -23.04 -13.34 -4.22
N LEU A 115 -22.71 -14.43 -3.56
CA LEU A 115 -21.54 -15.25 -3.87
C LEU A 115 -21.74 -16.07 -5.15
N ASN A 116 -20.65 -16.34 -5.85
CA ASN A 116 -20.65 -17.26 -6.98
C ASN A 116 -20.82 -18.70 -6.47
N PRO A 117 -21.89 -19.43 -6.87
CA PRO A 117 -22.13 -20.79 -6.38
C PRO A 117 -21.08 -21.80 -6.87
N GLN A 118 -20.22 -21.43 -7.83
CA GLN A 118 -19.10 -22.24 -8.30
C GLN A 118 -17.80 -21.96 -7.52
N ALA A 119 -17.74 -20.89 -6.70
CA ALA A 119 -16.55 -20.54 -5.94
C ALA A 119 -16.20 -21.62 -4.92
N LYS A 120 -14.95 -22.09 -4.96
CA LYS A 120 -14.44 -23.16 -4.10
C LYS A 120 -13.06 -22.82 -3.57
N PHE A 121 -12.82 -23.25 -2.37
CA PHE A 121 -11.47 -23.36 -1.85
C PHE A 121 -10.71 -24.51 -2.51
N ARG A 122 -9.39 -24.46 -2.45
CA ARG A 122 -8.55 -25.60 -2.80
C ARG A 122 -9.00 -26.85 -2.00
N GLY A 123 -9.10 -27.99 -2.67
CA GLY A 123 -9.67 -29.21 -2.08
C GLY A 123 -11.17 -29.37 -2.34
N GLY A 124 -11.83 -28.39 -2.97
CA GLY A 124 -13.18 -28.50 -3.50
C GLY A 124 -14.32 -28.08 -2.57
N ALA A 125 -14.02 -27.68 -1.33
CA ALA A 125 -15.03 -27.12 -0.43
C ALA A 125 -15.58 -25.80 -0.98
N GLN A 126 -16.92 -25.64 -0.97
CA GLN A 126 -17.57 -24.44 -1.48
C GLN A 126 -17.27 -23.24 -0.57
N VAL A 127 -17.02 -22.06 -1.19
CA VAL A 127 -16.97 -20.78 -0.47
C VAL A 127 -18.39 -20.36 -0.13
N THR A 128 -18.65 -20.11 1.14
CA THR A 128 -19.99 -19.78 1.65
C THR A 128 -20.02 -18.46 2.40
N ALA A 129 -21.22 -17.96 2.64
CA ALA A 129 -21.43 -16.76 3.46
C ALA A 129 -20.89 -16.94 4.89
N ALA A 130 -20.84 -18.19 5.41
CA ALA A 130 -20.25 -18.47 6.72
C ALA A 130 -18.73 -18.21 6.75
N ASP A 131 -18.02 -18.44 5.64
CA ASP A 131 -16.59 -18.16 5.53
C ASP A 131 -16.34 -16.64 5.53
N VAL A 132 -17.17 -15.88 4.82
CA VAL A 132 -17.12 -14.41 4.81
C VAL A 132 -17.34 -13.86 6.23
N ILE A 133 -18.42 -14.28 6.88
CA ILE A 133 -18.75 -13.86 8.26
C ILE A 133 -17.60 -14.20 9.20
N ASN A 134 -17.07 -15.42 9.12
CA ASN A 134 -15.97 -15.85 9.97
C ASN A 134 -14.70 -15.00 9.74
N THR A 135 -14.38 -14.67 8.48
CA THR A 135 -13.21 -13.83 8.16
C THR A 135 -13.32 -12.44 8.78
N PHE A 136 -14.51 -11.81 8.66
CA PHE A 136 -14.75 -10.51 9.28
C PHE A 136 -14.71 -10.56 10.80
N ASN A 137 -15.30 -11.59 11.42
CA ASN A 137 -15.31 -11.77 12.87
C ASN A 137 -13.92 -12.07 13.42
N LEU A 138 -13.11 -12.90 12.75
CA LEU A 138 -11.71 -13.12 13.12
C LEU A 138 -10.95 -11.79 13.14
N GLY A 139 -11.11 -10.97 12.10
CA GLY A 139 -10.49 -9.66 12.04
C GLY A 139 -10.91 -8.74 13.20
N LYS A 140 -12.18 -8.78 13.61
CA LYS A 140 -12.72 -8.05 14.75
C LYS A 140 -12.16 -8.58 16.08
N ASP A 141 -12.31 -9.88 16.31
CA ASP A 141 -11.98 -10.52 17.59
C ASP A 141 -10.49 -10.43 17.91
N TYR A 142 -9.64 -10.58 16.89
CA TYR A 142 -8.19 -10.49 16.98
C TYR A 142 -7.63 -9.09 16.69
N GLN A 143 -8.48 -8.09 16.47
CA GLN A 143 -8.08 -6.69 16.25
C GLN A 143 -7.02 -6.52 15.12
N THR A 144 -7.20 -7.24 14.01
CA THR A 144 -6.36 -7.09 12.81
C THR A 144 -6.74 -5.82 12.03
N SER A 145 -6.12 -5.57 10.87
CA SER A 145 -6.51 -4.45 9.99
C SER A 145 -8.00 -4.46 9.61
N ILE A 146 -8.63 -5.64 9.56
CA ILE A 146 -10.07 -5.79 9.29
C ILE A 146 -10.93 -5.14 10.39
N SER A 147 -10.42 -5.02 11.61
CA SER A 147 -11.16 -4.40 12.72
C SER A 147 -11.54 -2.94 12.45
N SER A 148 -10.79 -2.23 11.60
CA SER A 148 -11.09 -0.85 11.22
C SER A 148 -12.42 -0.70 10.49
N TYR A 149 -12.86 -1.72 9.75
CA TYR A 149 -14.18 -1.70 9.09
C TYR A 149 -15.34 -1.73 10.09
N TRP A 150 -15.13 -2.37 11.27
CA TRP A 150 -16.13 -2.47 12.32
C TRP A 150 -16.39 -1.14 13.05
N LEU A 151 -15.62 -0.10 12.76
CA LEU A 151 -15.98 1.27 13.14
C LEU A 151 -17.25 1.72 12.42
N TYR A 152 -17.53 1.20 11.23
CA TYR A 152 -18.59 1.60 10.31
C TYR A 152 -19.63 0.50 10.07
N ILE A 153 -19.28 -0.77 10.29
CA ILE A 153 -20.13 -1.96 10.13
C ILE A 153 -20.76 -2.31 11.49
N ASP A 154 -22.06 -2.52 11.48
CA ASP A 154 -22.82 -3.02 12.63
C ASP A 154 -22.82 -4.56 12.66
N SER A 155 -23.12 -5.18 11.52
CA SER A 155 -23.20 -6.63 11.43
C SER A 155 -22.81 -7.17 10.06
N VAL A 156 -22.30 -8.41 10.04
CA VAL A 156 -22.13 -9.23 8.84
C VAL A 156 -22.89 -10.53 9.08
N THR A 157 -23.93 -10.75 8.30
CA THR A 157 -24.88 -11.87 8.46
C THR A 157 -25.13 -12.54 7.11
N GLN A 158 -25.98 -13.56 7.08
CA GLN A 158 -26.38 -14.26 5.86
C GLN A 158 -27.88 -14.48 5.81
N THR A 159 -28.45 -14.48 4.61
CA THR A 159 -29.82 -14.96 4.37
C THR A 159 -29.85 -16.40 3.93
N ASN A 160 -28.80 -16.87 3.30
CA ASN A 160 -28.57 -18.27 2.90
C ASN A 160 -27.06 -18.52 2.69
N ALA A 161 -26.68 -19.71 2.28
CA ALA A 161 -25.28 -20.09 2.11
C ALA A 161 -24.49 -19.26 1.08
N THR A 162 -25.16 -18.57 0.16
CA THR A 162 -24.54 -17.79 -0.92
C THR A 162 -24.89 -16.30 -0.88
N THR A 163 -25.54 -15.81 0.17
CA THR A 163 -25.92 -14.40 0.28
C THR A 163 -25.47 -13.81 1.62
N VAL A 164 -24.52 -12.91 1.54
CA VAL A 164 -24.00 -12.14 2.69
C VAL A 164 -24.73 -10.80 2.77
N VAL A 165 -25.04 -10.38 3.98
CA VAL A 165 -25.64 -9.08 4.28
C VAL A 165 -24.72 -8.34 5.25
N ILE A 166 -24.20 -7.19 4.81
CA ILE A 166 -23.37 -6.30 5.63
C ILE A 166 -24.22 -5.07 5.96
N THR A 167 -24.46 -4.84 7.23
CA THR A 167 -25.24 -3.68 7.68
C THR A 167 -24.31 -2.60 8.23
N GLY A 168 -24.41 -1.39 7.73
CA GLY A 168 -23.67 -0.24 8.24
C GLY A 168 -24.32 0.32 9.51
N LYS A 169 -23.51 0.87 10.41
CA LYS A 169 -24.01 1.53 11.63
C LYS A 169 -24.95 2.68 11.32
N ALA A 170 -25.92 2.93 12.20
CA ALA A 170 -26.89 4.00 12.02
C ALA A 170 -26.26 5.40 12.22
N ASP A 171 -25.38 5.49 13.18
CA ASP A 171 -24.73 6.71 13.66
C ASP A 171 -23.35 6.98 13.01
N ASN A 172 -22.77 5.97 12.35
CA ASN A 172 -21.47 6.07 11.72
C ASN A 172 -21.39 5.30 10.40
N TYR A 173 -22.38 5.50 9.53
CA TYR A 173 -22.42 4.85 8.22
C TYR A 173 -21.36 5.43 7.29
N ASN A 174 -20.66 4.53 6.59
CA ASN A 174 -19.66 4.91 5.60
C ASN A 174 -19.69 3.94 4.41
N ARG A 175 -20.27 4.40 3.30
CA ARG A 175 -20.40 3.62 2.07
C ARG A 175 -19.05 3.23 1.47
N GLN A 176 -18.06 4.13 1.53
CA GLN A 176 -16.75 3.89 0.94
C GLN A 176 -16.00 2.78 1.69
N MET A 177 -16.11 2.75 3.02
CA MET A 177 -15.53 1.67 3.82
C MET A 177 -16.19 0.32 3.55
N MET A 178 -17.49 0.29 3.25
CA MET A 178 -18.16 -0.96 2.86
C MET A 178 -17.68 -1.48 1.49
N LEU A 179 -17.45 -0.59 0.51
CA LEU A 179 -16.88 -0.94 -0.80
C LEU A 179 -15.44 -1.46 -0.67
N ARG A 180 -14.63 -0.81 0.17
CA ARG A 180 -13.28 -1.30 0.48
C ARG A 180 -13.33 -2.69 1.12
N ALA A 181 -14.20 -2.88 2.10
CA ALA A 181 -14.31 -4.17 2.80
C ALA A 181 -14.56 -5.34 1.85
N ILE A 182 -15.44 -5.18 0.85
CA ILE A 182 -15.74 -6.26 -0.11
C ILE A 182 -14.68 -6.44 -1.21
N SER A 183 -13.75 -5.49 -1.37
CA SER A 183 -12.69 -5.56 -2.39
C SER A 183 -11.27 -5.73 -1.81
N GLU A 184 -11.07 -5.51 -0.51
CA GLU A 184 -9.75 -5.61 0.12
C GLU A 184 -9.63 -6.78 1.11
N VAL A 185 -10.74 -7.28 1.66
CA VAL A 185 -10.71 -8.39 2.61
C VAL A 185 -10.61 -9.71 1.88
N SER A 186 -9.47 -10.39 2.04
CA SER A 186 -9.23 -11.75 1.53
C SER A 186 -10.04 -12.77 2.33
N ILE A 187 -10.86 -13.56 1.64
CA ILE A 187 -11.74 -14.53 2.29
C ILE A 187 -10.98 -15.82 2.59
N THR A 188 -11.14 -16.32 3.81
CA THR A 188 -10.44 -17.49 4.32
C THR A 188 -11.44 -18.56 4.79
N PRO A 189 -11.06 -19.85 4.73
CA PRO A 189 -11.99 -20.94 5.08
C PRO A 189 -12.26 -21.00 6.59
N LYS A 190 -13.53 -20.91 6.95
CA LYS A 190 -13.98 -21.04 8.35
C LYS A 190 -13.51 -22.34 9.00
N ALA A 191 -13.65 -23.46 8.28
CA ALA A 191 -13.28 -24.78 8.80
C ALA A 191 -11.80 -24.89 9.21
N TYR A 192 -10.89 -24.20 8.50
CA TYR A 192 -9.48 -24.15 8.85
C TYR A 192 -9.27 -23.47 10.21
N TRP A 193 -9.83 -22.28 10.38
CA TRP A 193 -9.68 -21.50 11.62
C TRP A 193 -10.35 -22.15 12.82
N ASP A 194 -11.51 -22.78 12.61
CA ASP A 194 -12.20 -23.55 13.66
C ASP A 194 -11.33 -24.73 14.13
N ALA A 195 -10.69 -25.44 13.20
CA ALA A 195 -9.79 -26.55 13.55
C ALA A 195 -8.56 -26.05 14.32
N LYS A 196 -7.94 -24.93 13.91
CA LYS A 196 -6.78 -24.33 14.60
C LYS A 196 -7.11 -23.82 16.01
N LYS A 197 -8.32 -23.28 16.20
CA LYS A 197 -8.83 -22.92 17.54
C LYS A 197 -9.09 -24.15 18.40
N ALA A 198 -9.73 -25.17 17.84
CA ALA A 198 -10.07 -26.39 18.57
C ALA A 198 -8.83 -27.20 19.00
N SER A 199 -7.80 -27.26 18.17
CA SER A 199 -6.51 -27.89 18.49
C SER A 199 -5.62 -27.04 19.42
N ARG A 200 -6.00 -25.78 19.70
CA ARG A 200 -5.22 -24.78 20.44
C ARG A 200 -3.88 -24.40 19.78
N GLU A 201 -3.72 -24.67 18.50
CA GLU A 201 -2.58 -24.16 17.73
C GLU A 201 -2.66 -22.64 17.56
N LEU A 202 -3.87 -22.11 17.43
CA LEU A 202 -4.12 -20.67 17.42
C LEU A 202 -4.50 -20.19 18.83
N GLY A 203 -3.71 -19.30 19.40
CA GLY A 203 -4.03 -18.60 20.65
C GLY A 203 -5.17 -17.59 20.48
N THR A 204 -5.46 -16.82 21.53
CA THR A 204 -6.63 -15.93 21.57
C THR A 204 -6.29 -14.45 21.40
N GLY A 205 -5.02 -14.10 21.40
CA GLY A 205 -4.55 -12.73 21.29
C GLY A 205 -4.27 -12.28 19.85
N ARG A 206 -4.24 -10.96 19.63
CA ARG A 206 -3.87 -10.37 18.34
C ARG A 206 -2.51 -10.88 17.84
N SER A 207 -1.53 -10.90 18.73
CA SER A 207 -0.18 -11.40 18.42
C SER A 207 -0.19 -12.84 17.96
N ASP A 208 -1.06 -13.68 18.54
CA ASP A 208 -1.15 -15.09 18.19
C ASP A 208 -1.61 -15.27 16.73
N LEU A 209 -2.66 -14.53 16.32
CA LEU A 209 -3.13 -14.60 14.95
C LEU A 209 -2.12 -14.00 13.97
N LEU A 210 -1.52 -12.84 14.27
CA LEU A 210 -0.59 -12.18 13.36
C LEU A 210 0.74 -12.94 13.21
N ALA A 211 1.20 -13.62 14.26
CA ALA A 211 2.40 -14.45 14.21
C ALA A 211 2.13 -15.87 13.67
N PHE A 212 0.86 -16.26 13.54
CA PHE A 212 0.49 -17.58 13.03
C PHE A 212 0.92 -17.72 11.57
N PRO A 213 1.78 -18.69 11.22
CA PRO A 213 2.42 -18.71 9.90
C PRO A 213 1.46 -19.02 8.74
N GLY A 214 0.40 -19.76 8.97
CA GLY A 214 -0.65 -20.05 7.97
C GLY A 214 -0.22 -20.81 6.72
N TRP A 215 0.93 -21.51 6.76
CA TRP A 215 1.49 -22.22 5.59
C TRP A 215 0.58 -23.29 5.02
N ASP A 216 -0.20 -23.95 5.87
CA ASP A 216 -1.15 -24.99 5.53
C ASP A 216 -2.57 -24.44 5.27
N CYS A 217 -2.76 -23.11 5.35
CA CYS A 217 -4.03 -22.50 5.01
C CYS A 217 -4.24 -22.55 3.49
N TYR A 218 -5.40 -23.04 3.11
CA TYR A 218 -5.79 -23.11 1.71
C TYR A 218 -6.70 -21.95 1.34
N GLY A 219 -6.37 -21.28 0.24
CA GLY A 219 -7.19 -20.21 -0.33
C GLY A 219 -8.14 -20.70 -1.41
N SER A 220 -8.83 -19.77 -2.02
CA SER A 220 -9.69 -19.98 -3.19
C SER A 220 -9.02 -19.57 -4.50
N GLY A 221 -7.83 -18.96 -4.44
CA GLY A 221 -7.13 -18.40 -5.59
C GLY A 221 -6.48 -19.45 -6.49
N PRO A 222 -6.00 -19.01 -7.67
CA PRO A 222 -5.41 -19.90 -8.69
C PRO A 222 -4.04 -20.46 -8.33
N TYR A 223 -3.39 -19.95 -7.29
CA TYR A 223 -2.09 -20.42 -6.83
C TYR A 223 -2.12 -20.81 -5.36
N THR A 224 -1.13 -21.59 -4.96
CA THR A 224 -0.89 -21.97 -3.56
C THR A 224 0.59 -21.84 -3.24
N PHE A 225 0.90 -21.77 -1.95
CA PHE A 225 2.29 -21.76 -1.48
C PHE A 225 2.96 -23.08 -1.83
N TYR A 226 4.20 -22.97 -2.30
CA TYR A 226 5.00 -24.12 -2.64
C TYR A 226 6.27 -24.18 -1.79
N PHE A 227 7.01 -23.06 -1.76
CA PHE A 227 8.28 -22.96 -1.07
C PHE A 227 8.63 -21.49 -0.77
N ALA A 228 9.33 -21.22 0.32
CA ALA A 228 9.98 -19.93 0.55
C ALA A 228 11.28 -20.10 1.33
N ASP A 229 12.22 -19.21 1.03
CA ASP A 229 13.46 -18.97 1.79
C ASP A 229 13.74 -17.45 1.84
N ASP A 230 14.88 -17.05 2.37
CA ASP A 230 15.25 -15.63 2.50
C ASP A 230 15.45 -14.92 1.14
N THR A 231 15.52 -15.66 0.05
CA THR A 231 15.81 -15.13 -1.30
C THR A 231 14.61 -15.11 -2.21
N LYS A 232 13.59 -15.91 -1.96
CA LYS A 232 12.42 -16.03 -2.83
C LYS A 232 11.20 -16.66 -2.16
N LEU A 233 10.04 -16.33 -2.72
CA LEU A 233 8.77 -17.00 -2.48
C LEU A 233 8.33 -17.68 -3.79
N VAL A 234 7.95 -18.94 -3.72
CA VAL A 234 7.46 -19.73 -4.86
C VAL A 234 6.00 -20.10 -4.65
N LEU A 235 5.18 -19.74 -5.61
CA LEU A 235 3.79 -20.18 -5.71
C LEU A 235 3.66 -21.17 -6.88
N ILE A 236 2.79 -22.17 -6.71
CA ILE A 236 2.43 -23.14 -7.76
C ILE A 236 0.95 -23.03 -8.10
N ARG A 237 0.62 -23.12 -9.38
CA ARG A 237 -0.76 -23.09 -9.87
C ARG A 237 -1.55 -24.30 -9.37
N ASP A 238 -2.77 -24.07 -8.93
CA ASP A 238 -3.75 -25.13 -8.68
C ASP A 238 -4.49 -25.46 -9.98
N ASP A 239 -4.15 -26.57 -10.61
CA ASP A 239 -4.80 -27.00 -11.85
C ASP A 239 -6.28 -27.42 -11.65
N ASN A 240 -6.75 -27.50 -10.40
CA ASN A 240 -8.14 -27.69 -10.01
C ASN A 240 -8.86 -26.40 -9.60
N TYR A 241 -8.21 -25.25 -9.78
CA TYR A 241 -8.78 -23.94 -9.45
C TYR A 241 -10.20 -23.78 -10.02
N TRP A 242 -11.13 -23.38 -9.18
CA TRP A 242 -12.55 -23.24 -9.52
C TRP A 242 -12.80 -22.24 -10.66
N GLY A 243 -11.98 -21.18 -10.72
CA GLY A 243 -12.14 -20.11 -11.72
C GLY A 243 -11.87 -20.52 -13.16
N LYS A 244 -11.39 -21.76 -13.43
CA LYS A 244 -11.36 -22.33 -14.78
C LYS A 244 -12.75 -22.61 -15.35
N HIS A 245 -13.80 -22.58 -14.49
CA HIS A 245 -15.18 -22.72 -14.94
C HIS A 245 -15.61 -21.55 -15.84
N ALA A 246 -16.46 -21.84 -16.84
CA ALA A 246 -16.91 -20.86 -17.82
C ALA A 246 -17.66 -19.64 -17.23
N SER A 247 -18.28 -19.83 -16.05
CA SER A 247 -18.95 -18.73 -15.34
C SER A 247 -18.01 -17.72 -14.68
N HIS A 248 -16.70 -17.94 -14.74
CA HIS A 248 -15.70 -17.02 -14.16
C HIS A 248 -14.62 -16.69 -15.21
N ARG A 249 -13.46 -17.32 -15.19
CA ARG A 249 -12.35 -17.04 -16.13
C ARG A 249 -12.37 -17.95 -17.37
N GLY A 250 -12.98 -19.11 -17.30
CA GLY A 250 -13.07 -20.09 -18.37
C GLY A 250 -11.77 -20.83 -18.69
N LYS A 251 -10.67 -20.50 -18.00
CA LYS A 251 -9.34 -21.10 -18.18
C LYS A 251 -8.46 -20.90 -16.94
N LEU A 252 -7.34 -21.60 -16.88
CA LEU A 252 -6.29 -21.39 -15.89
C LEU A 252 -5.37 -20.22 -16.31
N PRO A 253 -4.70 -19.54 -15.36
CA PRO A 253 -3.61 -18.62 -15.70
C PRO A 253 -2.46 -19.38 -16.35
N THR A 254 -1.71 -18.72 -17.25
CA THR A 254 -0.69 -19.39 -18.06
C THR A 254 0.52 -19.85 -17.26
N PRO A 255 1.15 -19.04 -16.37
CA PRO A 255 2.30 -19.50 -15.62
C PRO A 255 1.90 -20.62 -14.65
N LYS A 256 2.73 -21.67 -14.59
CA LYS A 256 2.59 -22.75 -13.61
C LYS A 256 3.23 -22.39 -12.28
N TYR A 257 4.35 -21.69 -12.34
CA TYR A 257 5.06 -21.18 -11.17
C TYR A 257 5.13 -19.66 -11.22
N ILE A 258 4.97 -19.03 -10.06
CA ILE A 258 5.29 -17.62 -9.84
C ILE A 258 6.37 -17.58 -8.79
N ILE A 259 7.53 -17.00 -9.13
CA ILE A 259 8.66 -16.86 -8.23
C ILE A 259 8.89 -15.37 -7.98
N ASN A 260 8.72 -14.97 -6.73
CA ASN A 260 9.03 -13.62 -6.31
C ASN A 260 10.42 -13.60 -5.68
N ASN A 261 11.40 -13.07 -6.41
CA ASN A 261 12.77 -12.91 -5.95
C ASN A 261 12.92 -11.66 -5.09
N VAL A 262 13.78 -11.73 -4.10
CA VAL A 262 14.16 -10.60 -3.25
C VAL A 262 15.50 -10.04 -3.70
N TYR A 263 15.54 -8.73 -3.89
CA TYR A 263 16.76 -7.98 -4.16
C TYR A 263 16.96 -6.92 -3.08
N SER A 264 18.23 -6.58 -2.79
CA SER A 264 18.58 -5.64 -1.73
C SER A 264 18.08 -4.21 -1.97
N ASP A 265 17.99 -3.82 -3.23
CA ASP A 265 17.69 -2.46 -3.67
C ASP A 265 17.19 -2.44 -5.11
N ASN A 266 16.77 -1.26 -5.58
CA ASN A 266 16.28 -1.08 -6.93
C ASN A 266 17.35 -1.43 -7.99
N ALA A 267 18.61 -1.07 -7.78
CA ALA A 267 19.67 -1.31 -8.76
C ALA A 267 19.94 -2.79 -9.01
N ALA A 268 19.88 -3.62 -7.96
CA ALA A 268 20.01 -5.07 -8.07
C ALA A 268 18.86 -5.68 -8.87
N GLY A 269 17.61 -5.24 -8.61
CA GLY A 269 16.43 -5.65 -9.37
C GLY A 269 16.49 -5.20 -10.82
N ASP A 270 16.90 -3.96 -11.10
CA ASP A 270 17.04 -3.41 -12.45
C ASP A 270 18.08 -4.19 -13.28
N ASN A 271 19.19 -4.60 -12.67
CA ASN A 271 20.16 -5.47 -13.34
C ASN A 271 19.56 -6.83 -13.72
N ALA A 272 18.76 -7.43 -12.83
CA ALA A 272 18.10 -8.69 -13.11
C ALA A 272 17.05 -8.55 -14.23
N LEU A 273 16.29 -7.45 -14.25
CA LEU A 273 15.35 -7.12 -15.32
C LEU A 273 16.07 -6.99 -16.66
N ARG A 274 17.17 -6.23 -16.71
CA ARG A 274 17.97 -6.03 -17.93
C ARG A 274 18.50 -7.35 -18.49
N GLN A 275 18.89 -8.28 -17.63
CA GLN A 275 19.42 -9.59 -18.01
C GLN A 275 18.32 -10.60 -18.41
N GLY A 276 17.02 -10.25 -18.26
CA GLY A 276 15.91 -11.17 -18.46
C GLY A 276 15.76 -12.24 -17.37
N ASN A 277 16.41 -12.05 -16.22
CA ASN A 277 16.27 -12.93 -15.06
C ASN A 277 14.98 -12.67 -14.25
N VAL A 278 14.38 -11.50 -14.45
CA VAL A 278 13.08 -11.10 -13.93
C VAL A 278 12.18 -10.71 -15.09
N ASP A 279 10.94 -11.15 -15.06
CA ASP A 279 9.94 -10.89 -16.10
C ASP A 279 9.08 -9.66 -15.81
N ILE A 280 8.77 -9.42 -14.55
CA ILE A 280 8.01 -8.25 -14.09
C ILE A 280 8.70 -7.66 -12.88
N ILE A 281 9.02 -6.37 -12.93
CA ILE A 281 9.53 -5.62 -11.80
C ILE A 281 8.49 -4.56 -11.39
N GLN A 282 8.28 -4.43 -10.07
CA GLN A 282 7.26 -3.55 -9.50
C GLN A 282 7.84 -2.37 -8.72
N GLN A 283 9.14 -2.26 -8.69
CA GLN A 283 9.89 -1.14 -8.13
C GLN A 283 10.14 -0.04 -9.18
N PHE A 284 10.59 1.12 -8.73
CA PHE A 284 11.05 2.19 -9.61
C PHE A 284 12.35 1.80 -10.32
N THR A 285 12.38 1.98 -11.65
CA THR A 285 13.57 1.84 -12.48
C THR A 285 13.89 3.19 -13.10
N ALA A 286 15.01 3.80 -12.72
CA ALA A 286 15.43 5.09 -13.27
C ALA A 286 15.75 4.97 -14.77
N GLN A 287 15.40 6.01 -15.56
CA GLN A 287 15.68 6.06 -17.01
C GLN A 287 15.24 4.77 -17.72
N VAL A 288 14.02 4.33 -17.44
CA VAL A 288 13.48 3.04 -17.92
C VAL A 288 13.58 2.87 -19.44
N GLU A 289 13.54 3.94 -20.21
CA GLU A 289 13.69 3.95 -21.66
C GLU A 289 15.04 3.40 -22.13
N THR A 290 16.09 3.51 -21.31
CA THR A 290 17.42 2.95 -21.64
C THR A 290 17.43 1.43 -21.60
N TYR A 291 16.43 0.82 -20.98
CA TYR A 291 16.29 -0.63 -20.90
C TYR A 291 15.49 -1.24 -22.06
N PHE A 292 14.81 -0.44 -22.88
CA PHE A 292 13.97 -0.95 -23.98
C PHE A 292 14.78 -1.77 -25.00
N GLN A 293 16.05 -1.44 -25.23
CA GLN A 293 16.95 -2.22 -26.06
C GLN A 293 17.21 -3.66 -25.55
N TYR A 294 16.89 -3.96 -24.30
CA TYR A 294 17.01 -5.28 -23.69
C TYR A 294 15.70 -6.06 -23.61
N GLY A 295 14.69 -5.67 -24.40
CA GLY A 295 13.38 -6.28 -24.40
C GLY A 295 12.47 -5.85 -23.26
N VAL A 296 12.85 -4.78 -22.55
CA VAL A 296 12.01 -4.19 -21.50
C VAL A 296 10.91 -3.33 -22.13
N ALA A 297 9.75 -3.35 -21.51
CA ALA A 297 8.60 -2.53 -21.92
C ALA A 297 7.81 -2.03 -20.71
N THR A 298 7.02 -0.99 -20.92
CA THR A 298 6.17 -0.35 -19.93
C THR A 298 4.71 -0.35 -20.38
N TYR A 299 3.78 -0.05 -19.46
CA TYR A 299 2.36 -0.05 -19.77
C TYR A 299 1.97 1.01 -20.82
N LEU A 300 2.47 2.25 -20.66
CA LEU A 300 2.39 3.29 -21.67
C LEU A 300 3.65 3.25 -22.54
N PRO A 301 3.56 3.41 -23.86
CA PRO A 301 4.73 3.30 -24.75
C PRO A 301 5.65 4.54 -24.73
N ALA A 302 5.23 5.61 -24.07
CA ALA A 302 5.95 6.86 -23.97
C ALA A 302 5.80 7.45 -22.57
N ALA A 303 6.65 8.43 -22.22
CA ALA A 303 6.57 9.13 -20.95
C ALA A 303 5.15 9.67 -20.68
N PRO A 304 4.64 9.52 -19.46
CA PRO A 304 5.33 9.11 -18.22
C PRO A 304 5.45 7.59 -18.02
N TYR A 305 5.27 6.76 -19.00
CA TYR A 305 5.39 5.30 -19.04
C TYR A 305 4.40 4.53 -18.14
N HIS A 306 3.84 5.16 -17.12
CA HIS A 306 2.98 4.56 -16.10
C HIS A 306 1.71 5.37 -15.88
N ILE A 307 0.65 4.71 -15.42
CA ILE A 307 -0.59 5.37 -14.99
C ILE A 307 -0.46 5.74 -13.51
N PRO A 308 -0.68 7.02 -13.12
CA PRO A 308 -0.63 7.41 -11.73
C PRO A 308 -1.79 6.79 -10.93
N ALA A 309 -1.48 6.30 -9.75
CA ALA A 309 -2.42 5.68 -8.83
C ALA A 309 -2.31 6.23 -7.41
N VAL A 310 -1.15 6.79 -7.05
CA VAL A 310 -0.85 7.34 -5.73
C VAL A 310 -0.13 8.69 -5.82
N ILE A 311 -0.13 9.40 -4.71
CA ILE A 311 0.59 10.66 -4.53
C ILE A 311 1.58 10.47 -3.36
N PRO A 312 2.82 10.05 -3.63
CA PRO A 312 3.86 10.07 -2.62
C PRO A 312 4.01 11.47 -2.04
N SER A 313 3.97 11.56 -0.73
CA SER A 313 3.85 12.81 0.01
C SER A 313 4.79 12.83 1.20
N ILE A 314 5.25 14.00 1.60
CA ILE A 314 5.84 14.20 2.91
C ILE A 314 4.75 14.53 3.93
N TRP A 315 4.77 13.80 5.04
CA TRP A 315 3.83 13.92 6.15
C TRP A 315 4.52 14.64 7.30
N PHE A 316 3.90 15.68 7.79
CA PHE A 316 4.39 16.44 8.94
C PHE A 316 3.80 15.86 10.22
N ASN A 317 4.62 15.62 11.23
CA ASN A 317 4.10 15.42 12.57
C ASN A 317 3.60 16.75 13.12
N THR A 318 2.30 16.99 13.00
CA THR A 318 1.69 18.27 13.38
C THR A 318 1.64 18.52 14.89
N GLN A 319 2.09 17.58 15.72
CA GLN A 319 2.27 17.77 17.15
C GLN A 319 3.67 18.32 17.51
N LYS A 320 4.60 18.37 16.52
CA LYS A 320 5.94 18.93 16.74
C LYS A 320 5.91 20.46 16.67
N PRO A 321 6.60 21.16 17.59
CA PRO A 321 6.74 22.60 17.54
C PRO A 321 7.33 23.05 16.19
N GLY A 322 6.73 24.07 15.58
CA GLY A 322 7.07 24.58 14.24
C GLY A 322 6.30 23.87 13.14
N LEU A 323 6.18 22.54 13.15
CA LEU A 323 5.36 21.79 12.19
C LEU A 323 3.86 21.83 12.52
N ASN A 324 3.48 22.23 13.73
CA ASN A 324 2.10 22.51 14.09
C ASN A 324 1.56 23.82 13.49
N ASP A 325 2.46 24.71 13.00
CA ASP A 325 2.07 25.96 12.35
C ASP A 325 1.80 25.70 10.85
N PRO A 326 0.57 25.89 10.33
CA PRO A 326 0.25 25.69 8.92
C PRO A 326 1.03 26.65 8.00
N VAL A 327 1.42 27.83 8.48
CA VAL A 327 2.22 28.78 7.70
C VAL A 327 3.58 28.17 7.36
N VAL A 328 4.22 27.45 8.29
CA VAL A 328 5.50 26.77 8.05
C VAL A 328 5.33 25.67 7.01
N ARG A 329 4.31 24.82 7.15
CA ARG A 329 4.04 23.73 6.20
C ARG A 329 3.74 24.28 4.79
N ARG A 330 2.94 25.35 4.70
CA ARG A 330 2.63 26.01 3.44
C ARG A 330 3.86 26.66 2.82
N ALA A 331 4.71 27.33 3.60
CA ALA A 331 5.96 27.91 3.11
C ALA A 331 6.90 26.83 2.53
N ILE A 332 6.99 25.65 3.16
CA ILE A 332 7.71 24.50 2.60
C ILE A 332 7.12 24.11 1.24
N ALA A 333 5.81 23.96 1.14
CA ALA A 333 5.14 23.57 -0.10
C ALA A 333 5.39 24.55 -1.26
N MET A 334 5.46 25.85 -0.98
CA MET A 334 5.68 26.91 -1.98
C MET A 334 7.09 26.91 -2.58
N VAL A 335 8.07 26.29 -1.90
CA VAL A 335 9.47 26.29 -2.38
C VAL A 335 9.99 24.93 -2.85
N VAL A 336 9.22 23.86 -2.66
CA VAL A 336 9.60 22.54 -3.19
C VAL A 336 9.78 22.62 -4.70
N ASP A 337 10.92 22.12 -5.19
CA ASP A 337 11.21 22.02 -6.61
C ASP A 337 10.57 20.77 -7.23
N TYR A 338 9.26 20.85 -7.49
CA TYR A 338 8.49 19.76 -8.11
C TYR A 338 8.99 19.39 -9.50
N ALA A 339 9.54 20.35 -10.26
CA ALA A 339 10.10 20.11 -11.59
C ALA A 339 11.36 19.25 -11.49
N ARG A 340 12.24 19.56 -10.53
CA ARG A 340 13.44 18.77 -10.25
C ARG A 340 13.08 17.37 -9.71
N ILE A 341 12.05 17.25 -8.87
CA ILE A 341 11.54 15.93 -8.45
C ILE A 341 11.10 15.12 -9.68
N GLY A 342 10.33 15.72 -10.59
CA GLY A 342 9.89 15.05 -11.81
C GLY A 342 11.05 14.59 -12.69
N THR A 343 12.04 15.43 -12.91
CA THR A 343 13.15 15.18 -13.85
C THR A 343 14.28 14.36 -13.22
N ALA A 344 14.72 14.71 -12.00
CA ALA A 344 15.87 14.07 -11.37
C ALA A 344 15.49 12.84 -10.53
N ALA A 345 14.48 12.96 -9.64
CA ALA A 345 14.09 11.83 -8.80
C ALA A 345 13.28 10.79 -9.58
N MET A 346 12.33 11.23 -10.42
CA MET A 346 11.43 10.36 -11.19
C MET A 346 11.90 10.09 -12.63
N SER A 347 13.06 10.60 -13.04
CA SER A 347 13.61 10.41 -14.40
C SER A 347 12.61 10.73 -15.52
N GLY A 348 11.77 11.76 -15.35
CA GLY A 348 10.73 12.12 -16.31
C GLY A 348 9.49 11.21 -16.34
N GLN A 349 9.37 10.27 -15.39
CA GLN A 349 8.29 9.28 -15.35
C GLN A 349 7.06 9.78 -14.56
N THR A 350 6.88 11.09 -14.43
CA THR A 350 5.72 11.71 -13.81
C THR A 350 5.38 13.03 -14.47
N ALA A 351 4.10 13.41 -14.47
CA ALA A 351 3.69 14.78 -14.76
C ALA A 351 4.03 15.71 -13.59
N LEU A 352 4.12 17.02 -13.87
CA LEU A 352 4.31 18.04 -12.84
C LEU A 352 3.18 17.94 -11.81
N LYS A 353 3.55 17.87 -10.53
CA LYS A 353 2.58 17.81 -9.44
C LYS A 353 1.85 19.15 -9.27
N GLU A 354 0.54 19.10 -9.35
CA GLU A 354 -0.34 20.24 -9.03
C GLU A 354 -0.50 20.37 -7.50
N PRO A 355 -0.64 21.59 -6.96
CA PRO A 355 -0.65 21.80 -5.51
C PRO A 355 -1.77 21.06 -4.75
N HIS A 356 -2.94 20.83 -5.36
CA HIS A 356 -4.09 20.18 -4.73
C HIS A 356 -3.86 18.67 -4.48
N MET A 357 -4.74 18.05 -3.69
CA MET A 357 -4.63 16.64 -3.27
C MET A 357 -5.14 15.61 -4.30
N MET A 358 -5.62 16.04 -5.47
CA MET A 358 -6.19 15.13 -6.48
C MET A 358 -5.11 14.59 -7.42
N LEU A 359 -5.33 13.38 -7.98
CA LEU A 359 -4.54 12.87 -9.10
C LEU A 359 -4.83 13.69 -10.38
N ALA A 360 -3.87 13.73 -11.29
CA ALA A 360 -4.00 14.41 -12.59
C ALA A 360 -4.85 13.58 -13.59
N THR A 361 -5.86 12.87 -13.13
CA THR A 361 -6.81 12.12 -13.97
C THR A 361 -8.06 12.94 -14.25
N ALA A 362 -8.67 12.77 -15.43
CA ALA A 362 -9.91 13.48 -15.76
C ALA A 362 -11.02 13.21 -14.74
N ALA A 363 -11.11 11.98 -14.23
CA ALA A 363 -12.12 11.58 -13.25
C ALA A 363 -11.98 12.35 -11.92
N GLU A 364 -10.77 12.51 -11.39
CA GLU A 364 -10.56 13.24 -10.15
C GLU A 364 -10.63 14.75 -10.33
N LYS A 365 -10.14 15.29 -11.45
CA LYS A 365 -10.28 16.72 -11.78
C LYS A 365 -11.74 17.15 -11.91
N ALA A 366 -12.62 16.27 -12.37
CA ALA A 366 -14.06 16.54 -12.44
C ALA A 366 -14.71 16.74 -11.04
N LEU A 367 -14.09 16.24 -9.98
CA LEU A 367 -14.58 16.35 -8.61
C LEU A 367 -14.31 17.70 -7.95
N ILE A 368 -13.51 18.57 -8.54
CA ILE A 368 -13.14 19.88 -7.97
C ILE A 368 -13.47 21.02 -8.91
N ASP A 369 -13.66 22.21 -8.34
CA ASP A 369 -13.69 23.47 -9.10
C ASP A 369 -12.30 24.10 -9.06
N GLU A 370 -11.50 23.86 -10.12
CA GLU A 370 -10.14 24.41 -10.22
C GLU A 370 -10.11 25.93 -10.16
N ALA A 371 -11.16 26.61 -10.65
CA ALA A 371 -11.22 28.08 -10.60
C ALA A 371 -11.33 28.58 -9.15
N ALA A 372 -12.10 27.89 -8.32
CA ALA A 372 -12.24 28.19 -6.90
C ALA A 372 -10.95 27.92 -6.10
N LEU A 373 -10.09 27.01 -6.56
CA LEU A 373 -8.82 26.69 -5.90
C LEU A 373 -7.71 27.70 -6.20
N ARG A 374 -7.76 28.41 -7.35
CA ARG A 374 -6.70 29.33 -7.82
C ARG A 374 -6.19 30.33 -6.77
N PRO A 375 -7.03 30.98 -5.95
CA PRO A 375 -6.57 31.95 -4.94
C PRO A 375 -5.66 31.34 -3.85
N TYR A 376 -5.71 30.02 -3.67
CA TYR A 376 -4.98 29.29 -2.63
C TYR A 376 -3.73 28.58 -3.17
N GLN A 377 -3.57 28.52 -4.49
CA GLN A 377 -2.44 27.86 -5.16
C GLN A 377 -1.29 28.85 -5.40
N TRP A 378 -0.13 28.30 -5.67
CA TRP A 378 1.07 29.01 -6.13
C TRP A 378 1.55 28.38 -7.44
N SER A 379 2.39 29.10 -8.17
CA SER A 379 2.95 28.64 -9.44
C SER A 379 4.47 28.60 -9.36
N GLY A 380 5.06 27.46 -9.68
CA GLY A 380 6.51 27.27 -9.61
C GLY A 380 7.06 27.37 -8.17
N ILE A 381 8.32 27.82 -8.05
CA ILE A 381 9.00 28.04 -6.78
C ILE A 381 8.76 29.48 -6.35
N ASP A 382 7.99 29.71 -5.29
CA ASP A 382 7.68 31.05 -4.76
C ASP A 382 8.44 31.31 -3.44
N THR A 383 9.74 31.52 -3.56
CA THR A 383 10.61 31.84 -2.41
C THR A 383 10.25 33.19 -1.76
N ALA A 384 9.82 34.18 -2.55
CA ALA A 384 9.45 35.50 -2.04
C ALA A 384 8.16 35.43 -1.21
N GLY A 385 7.13 34.75 -1.73
CA GLY A 385 5.88 34.53 -1.02
C GLY A 385 6.07 33.69 0.25
N ALA A 386 6.88 32.65 0.19
CA ALA A 386 7.19 31.81 1.35
C ALA A 386 7.89 32.59 2.46
N ASN A 387 8.91 33.42 2.11
CA ASN A 387 9.57 34.27 3.09
C ASN A 387 8.59 35.29 3.70
N ARG A 388 7.75 35.91 2.88
CA ARG A 388 6.77 36.90 3.34
C ARG A 388 5.79 36.31 4.36
N ILE A 389 5.19 35.15 4.09
CA ILE A 389 4.23 34.54 5.03
C ILE A 389 4.93 34.11 6.33
N LEU A 390 6.19 33.66 6.29
CA LEU A 390 6.97 33.32 7.48
C LEU A 390 7.30 34.57 8.30
N ASP A 391 7.67 35.67 7.65
CA ASP A 391 7.95 36.97 8.32
C ASP A 391 6.68 37.52 8.98
N GLU A 392 5.55 37.54 8.28
CA GLU A 392 4.24 37.95 8.78
C GLU A 392 3.79 37.11 9.98
N ALA A 393 4.12 35.81 9.98
CA ALA A 393 3.85 34.90 11.10
C ALA A 393 4.83 35.02 12.26
N GLY A 394 5.86 35.88 12.15
CA GLY A 394 6.83 36.14 13.21
C GLY A 394 7.96 35.11 13.32
N TRP A 395 8.22 34.34 12.26
CA TRP A 395 9.36 33.45 12.16
C TRP A 395 10.60 34.22 11.71
N VAL A 396 11.47 34.62 12.64
CA VAL A 396 12.63 35.50 12.40
C VAL A 396 13.89 34.69 12.13
N ARG A 397 14.71 35.11 11.16
CA ARG A 397 16.01 34.46 10.89
C ARG A 397 17.01 34.74 12.00
N GLY A 398 17.61 33.67 12.53
CA GLY A 398 18.74 33.73 13.47
C GLY A 398 20.06 34.09 12.77
N ALA A 399 21.13 34.24 13.56
CA ALA A 399 22.47 34.55 13.05
C ALA A 399 23.04 33.42 12.15
N ASP A 400 22.57 32.22 12.32
CA ASP A 400 22.90 31.04 11.52
C ASP A 400 22.01 30.86 10.26
N GLY A 401 21.13 31.83 10.01
CA GLY A 401 20.20 31.84 8.88
C GLY A 401 18.93 31.00 9.08
N ILE A 402 18.82 30.21 10.17
CA ILE A 402 17.63 29.40 10.45
C ILE A 402 16.60 30.24 11.20
N ARG A 403 15.34 30.11 10.81
CA ARG A 403 14.23 30.82 11.44
C ARG A 403 13.88 30.23 12.80
N ALA A 404 13.48 31.12 13.71
CA ALA A 404 13.00 30.77 15.03
C ALA A 404 11.86 31.67 15.48
N LYS A 405 10.99 31.16 16.35
CA LYS A 405 9.89 31.89 17.00
C LYS A 405 9.66 31.30 18.39
N GLY A 406 9.68 32.14 19.44
CA GLY A 406 9.41 31.68 20.80
C GLY A 406 10.36 30.57 21.31
N GLY A 407 11.62 30.56 20.87
CA GLY A 407 12.60 29.54 21.21
C GLY A 407 12.54 28.27 20.34
N VAL A 408 11.51 28.11 19.49
CA VAL A 408 11.40 27.00 18.53
C VAL A 408 12.16 27.35 17.26
N ARG A 409 13.09 26.49 16.86
CA ARG A 409 13.83 26.60 15.60
C ARG A 409 13.19 25.75 14.51
N LEU A 410 13.21 26.22 13.27
CA LEU A 410 12.74 25.46 12.11
C LEU A 410 13.87 24.53 11.60
N ALA A 411 14.20 23.52 12.40
CA ALA A 411 15.19 22.51 12.10
C ALA A 411 14.59 21.13 12.35
N PHE A 412 14.53 20.29 11.31
CA PHE A 412 13.77 19.05 11.28
C PHE A 412 14.56 17.92 10.61
N GLN A 413 14.09 16.69 10.78
CA GLN A 413 14.56 15.52 10.06
C GLN A 413 13.44 14.99 9.14
N ILE A 414 13.79 14.64 7.89
CA ILE A 414 12.91 13.93 6.96
C ILE A 414 13.36 12.48 6.81
N SER A 415 12.45 11.53 7.01
CA SER A 415 12.74 10.10 6.95
C SER A 415 12.04 9.41 5.79
N CYS A 416 12.74 8.42 5.21
CA CYS A 416 12.25 7.52 4.17
C CYS A 416 13.03 6.20 4.27
N PRO A 417 12.46 5.03 3.91
CA PRO A 417 13.23 3.79 3.87
C PRO A 417 14.46 3.88 2.96
N TYR A 418 15.57 3.31 3.41
CA TYR A 418 16.77 3.21 2.59
C TYR A 418 16.50 2.41 1.30
N GLY A 419 17.15 2.81 0.21
CA GLY A 419 17.12 2.08 -1.08
C GLY A 419 15.90 2.37 -1.97
N TRP A 420 14.94 3.18 -1.49
CA TRP A 420 13.82 3.67 -2.30
C TRP A 420 14.26 4.93 -3.06
N SER A 421 14.96 4.71 -4.17
CA SER A 421 15.81 5.70 -4.82
C SER A 421 15.04 6.96 -5.27
N ASP A 422 13.85 6.82 -5.85
CA ASP A 422 12.99 7.93 -6.26
C ASP A 422 12.51 8.75 -5.05
N TRP A 423 12.21 8.08 -3.94
CA TRP A 423 11.78 8.75 -2.71
C TRP A 423 12.95 9.37 -1.95
N ASN A 424 14.09 8.66 -1.84
CA ASN A 424 15.28 9.21 -1.19
C ASN A 424 15.76 10.49 -1.89
N ALA A 425 15.87 10.48 -3.23
CA ALA A 425 16.20 11.67 -4.01
C ALA A 425 15.18 12.81 -3.85
N SER A 426 13.89 12.48 -3.73
CA SER A 426 12.86 13.49 -3.49
C SER A 426 13.00 14.14 -2.12
N CYS A 427 13.33 13.37 -1.06
CA CYS A 427 13.61 13.90 0.27
C CYS A 427 14.82 14.87 0.26
N GLU A 428 15.89 14.52 -0.48
CA GLU A 428 17.06 15.39 -0.65
C GLU A 428 16.70 16.71 -1.36
N ILE A 429 15.88 16.63 -2.42
CA ILE A 429 15.41 17.83 -3.14
C ILE A 429 14.57 18.72 -2.22
N VAL A 430 13.68 18.16 -1.39
CA VAL A 430 12.91 18.91 -0.40
C VAL A 430 13.85 19.61 0.60
N ALA A 431 14.83 18.87 1.14
CA ALA A 431 15.81 19.43 2.09
C ALA A 431 16.62 20.59 1.49
N ASP A 432 17.01 20.48 0.22
CA ASP A 432 17.67 21.58 -0.51
C ASP A 432 16.76 22.78 -0.70
N SER A 433 15.51 22.54 -1.12
CA SER A 433 14.54 23.59 -1.50
C SER A 433 14.23 24.55 -0.35
N VAL A 434 14.19 24.07 0.88
CA VAL A 434 13.78 24.89 2.05
C VAL A 434 14.89 25.79 2.61
N ARG A 435 16.15 25.58 2.22
CA ARG A 435 17.28 26.37 2.74
C ARG A 435 17.11 27.87 2.46
N GLY A 436 16.60 28.19 1.26
CA GLY A 436 16.35 29.56 0.82
C GLY A 436 15.36 30.36 1.68
N ILE A 437 14.50 29.67 2.43
CA ILE A 437 13.49 30.26 3.31
C ILE A 437 13.86 30.16 4.80
N GLY A 438 15.09 29.72 5.14
CA GLY A 438 15.58 29.64 6.52
C GLY A 438 15.02 28.48 7.32
N ILE A 439 14.73 27.38 6.66
CA ILE A 439 14.37 26.10 7.28
C ILE A 439 15.51 25.11 7.02
N SER A 440 15.90 24.33 8.03
CA SER A 440 16.87 23.24 7.91
C SER A 440 16.14 21.90 7.96
N ILE A 441 16.37 21.05 6.96
CA ILE A 441 15.90 19.67 6.96
C ILE A 441 17.10 18.77 6.70
N GLU A 442 17.30 17.77 7.57
CA GLU A 442 18.28 16.70 7.41
C GLU A 442 17.58 15.42 6.93
N THR A 443 18.18 14.75 5.95
CA THR A 443 17.66 13.47 5.45
C THR A 443 18.13 12.32 6.34
N TYR A 444 17.23 11.36 6.59
CA TYR A 444 17.48 10.14 7.36
C TYR A 444 16.84 8.95 6.66
N PHE A 445 17.64 7.98 6.25
CA PHE A 445 17.20 6.82 5.51
C PHE A 445 17.48 5.52 6.31
N PRO A 446 16.62 5.20 7.28
CA PRO A 446 16.77 3.96 8.05
C PRO A 446 16.34 2.73 7.25
N GLU A 447 16.67 1.56 7.78
CA GLU A 447 16.10 0.29 7.32
C GLU A 447 14.56 0.33 7.36
N MET A 448 13.93 -0.39 6.44
CA MET A 448 12.49 -0.31 6.19
C MET A 448 11.64 -0.57 7.44
N ASN A 449 11.99 -1.58 8.25
CA ASN A 449 11.24 -1.89 9.47
C ASN A 449 11.29 -0.76 10.49
N VAL A 450 12.44 -0.07 10.61
CA VAL A 450 12.61 1.08 11.48
C VAL A 450 11.80 2.27 10.97
N ALA A 451 11.82 2.51 9.65
CA ALA A 451 11.01 3.58 9.03
C ALA A 451 9.51 3.34 9.25
N TYR A 452 9.06 2.09 9.12
CA TYR A 452 7.66 1.71 9.35
C TYR A 452 7.25 1.89 10.81
N GLU A 453 8.06 1.40 11.75
CA GLU A 453 7.80 1.55 13.18
C GLU A 453 7.70 3.03 13.56
N ASN A 454 8.65 3.86 13.13
CA ASN A 454 8.64 5.29 13.41
C ASN A 454 7.38 5.97 12.84
N ARG A 455 6.96 5.62 11.62
CA ARG A 455 5.75 6.15 11.01
C ARG A 455 4.49 5.74 11.77
N PHE A 456 4.35 4.45 12.07
CA PHE A 456 3.17 3.94 12.77
C PHE A 456 3.05 4.48 14.20
N THR A 457 4.17 4.66 14.88
CA THR A 457 4.18 5.18 16.27
C THR A 457 4.18 6.71 16.34
N GLY A 458 4.43 7.41 15.23
CA GLY A 458 4.54 8.87 15.19
C GLY A 458 5.90 9.39 15.70
N ASN A 459 6.94 8.56 15.68
CA ASN A 459 8.30 8.92 16.09
C ASN A 459 9.09 9.49 14.89
N PHE A 460 8.66 10.63 14.37
CA PHE A 460 9.32 11.35 13.26
C PHE A 460 8.98 12.85 13.35
N ASP A 461 9.76 13.69 12.67
CA ASP A 461 9.37 15.08 12.39
C ASP A 461 8.63 15.16 11.05
N ILE A 462 9.27 14.69 9.98
CA ILE A 462 8.71 14.57 8.64
C ILE A 462 8.99 13.15 8.13
N THR A 463 8.00 12.50 7.53
CA THR A 463 8.21 11.18 6.90
C THR A 463 7.60 11.14 5.51
N MET A 464 8.26 10.44 4.59
CA MET A 464 7.72 10.24 3.25
C MET A 464 6.89 8.98 3.19
N TRP A 465 5.65 9.11 2.69
CA TRP A 465 4.74 7.98 2.46
C TRP A 465 3.66 8.35 1.44
N SER A 466 3.08 7.36 0.76
CA SER A 466 1.92 7.59 -0.12
C SER A 466 0.66 7.83 0.69
N ALA A 467 -0.18 8.76 0.22
CA ALA A 467 -1.52 8.97 0.72
C ALA A 467 -2.51 8.17 -0.11
N GLY A 468 -3.20 7.22 0.51
CA GLY A 468 -4.12 6.33 -0.15
C GLY A 468 -3.53 5.60 -1.35
N GLY A 469 -4.08 4.48 -1.73
CA GLY A 469 -3.70 3.74 -2.93
C GLY A 469 -4.80 3.75 -3.97
N SER A 470 -4.60 3.04 -5.08
CA SER A 470 -5.64 2.73 -6.05
C SER A 470 -6.57 1.66 -5.46
N ASN A 471 -7.78 2.05 -5.08
CA ASN A 471 -8.79 1.17 -4.50
C ASN A 471 -10.21 1.65 -4.79
N ALA A 472 -11.20 0.85 -4.41
CA ALA A 472 -12.62 1.10 -4.66
C ALA A 472 -13.17 2.40 -4.06
N SER A 473 -12.44 3.03 -3.17
CA SER A 473 -12.84 4.28 -2.51
C SER A 473 -11.94 5.47 -2.86
N SER A 474 -11.03 5.34 -3.84
CA SER A 474 -10.22 6.48 -4.29
C SER A 474 -11.09 7.52 -5.02
N PRO A 475 -10.86 8.83 -4.85
CA PRO A 475 -9.85 9.51 -4.02
C PRO A 475 -10.21 9.64 -2.53
N TRP A 476 -11.40 9.24 -2.13
CA TRP A 476 -11.86 9.40 -0.75
C TRP A 476 -10.90 8.78 0.28
N SER A 477 -10.30 7.62 -0.01
CA SER A 477 -9.34 6.99 0.89
C SER A 477 -8.12 7.86 1.17
N ARG A 478 -7.67 8.69 0.20
CA ARG A 478 -6.59 9.67 0.44
C ARG A 478 -7.01 10.76 1.43
N ALA A 479 -8.26 11.27 1.29
CA ALA A 479 -8.80 12.23 2.25
C ALA A 479 -8.94 11.61 3.64
N TYR A 480 -9.43 10.38 3.71
CA TYR A 480 -9.54 9.63 4.96
C TYR A 480 -8.20 9.51 5.68
N ASP A 481 -7.17 9.10 4.97
CA ASP A 481 -5.83 8.94 5.52
C ASP A 481 -5.20 10.26 5.99
N MET A 482 -5.68 11.41 5.51
CA MET A 482 -5.17 12.73 5.92
C MET A 482 -5.96 13.38 7.04
N PHE A 483 -7.28 13.27 7.01
CA PHE A 483 -8.15 14.16 7.77
C PHE A 483 -8.91 13.49 8.90
N VAL A 484 -9.07 12.16 8.89
CA VAL A 484 -9.78 11.49 9.97
C VAL A 484 -8.87 11.37 11.18
N SER A 485 -9.27 12.01 12.27
CA SER A 485 -8.51 12.12 13.51
C SER A 485 -9.20 11.51 14.73
N SER A 486 -10.50 11.29 14.68
CA SER A 486 -11.33 10.81 15.80
C SER A 486 -10.90 9.46 16.38
N TYR A 487 -10.14 8.66 15.63
CA TYR A 487 -9.71 7.32 16.05
C TYR A 487 -8.20 7.18 16.21
N LEU A 488 -7.46 8.30 16.20
CA LEU A 488 -6.01 8.27 16.32
C LEU A 488 -5.57 7.81 17.70
N PRO A 489 -4.68 6.82 17.78
CA PRO A 489 -4.06 6.46 19.05
C PRO A 489 -3.02 7.51 19.47
N PRO A 490 -2.66 7.57 20.77
CA PRO A 490 -1.55 8.41 21.24
C PRO A 490 -0.24 8.14 20.50
N VAL A 491 0.64 9.15 20.42
CA VAL A 491 2.03 8.97 19.94
C VAL A 491 2.73 7.89 20.78
N GLY A 492 3.53 7.06 20.15
CA GLY A 492 4.16 5.89 20.77
C GLY A 492 3.32 4.61 20.67
N THR A 493 2.05 4.72 20.25
CA THR A 493 1.17 3.56 20.01
C THR A 493 1.02 3.35 18.50
N GLN A 494 0.99 2.10 18.07
CA GLN A 494 0.84 1.74 16.66
C GLN A 494 -0.48 2.27 16.08
N ASN A 495 -0.38 3.08 15.04
CA ASN A 495 -1.48 3.65 14.28
C ASN A 495 -1.74 2.85 13.00
N ASN A 496 -2.84 2.12 12.94
CA ASN A 496 -3.25 1.33 11.77
C ASN A 496 -4.42 2.00 11.01
N ILE A 497 -4.73 3.27 11.31
CA ILE A 497 -5.94 3.94 10.79
C ILE A 497 -5.60 4.86 9.62
N GLY A 498 -4.39 5.39 9.55
CA GLY A 498 -3.97 6.48 8.66
C GLY A 498 -3.67 7.74 9.45
N ASN A 499 -3.64 8.90 8.81
CA ASN A 499 -3.32 10.21 9.38
C ASN A 499 -2.04 10.17 10.24
N PHE A 500 -0.96 9.67 9.65
CA PHE A 500 0.33 9.52 10.34
C PHE A 500 0.86 10.85 10.86
N GLY A 501 0.54 11.96 10.21
CA GLY A 501 0.89 13.31 10.63
C GLY A 501 0.16 13.81 11.88
N ARG A 502 -0.81 13.07 12.41
CA ARG A 502 -1.61 13.47 13.57
C ARG A 502 -2.34 14.82 13.39
N TYR A 503 -2.65 15.17 12.15
CA TYR A 503 -3.35 16.40 11.82
C TYR A 503 -4.81 16.34 12.30
N THR A 504 -5.30 17.47 12.83
CA THR A 504 -6.68 17.62 13.30
C THR A 504 -7.31 18.87 12.72
N ASN A 505 -8.46 18.71 12.09
CA ASN A 505 -9.32 19.80 11.65
C ASN A 505 -10.75 19.28 11.56
N ALA A 506 -11.63 19.75 12.44
CA ALA A 506 -12.99 19.25 12.57
C ALA A 506 -13.80 19.38 11.26
N ARG A 507 -13.63 20.51 10.51
CA ARG A 507 -14.35 20.71 9.25
C ARG A 507 -13.84 19.79 8.14
N ALA A 508 -12.53 19.57 8.05
CA ALA A 508 -11.96 18.65 7.08
C ALA A 508 -12.38 17.19 7.34
N GLU A 509 -12.44 16.78 8.60
CA GLU A 509 -12.96 15.46 8.99
C GLU A 509 -14.45 15.34 8.66
N GLU A 510 -15.26 16.34 9.01
CA GLU A 510 -16.69 16.38 8.67
C GLU A 510 -16.91 16.28 7.14
N LEU A 511 -16.20 17.07 6.34
CA LEU A 511 -16.28 17.03 4.88
C LEU A 511 -15.92 15.64 4.34
N THR A 512 -14.86 15.03 4.88
CA THR A 512 -14.43 13.68 4.49
C THR A 512 -15.54 12.66 4.75
N MET A 513 -16.24 12.75 5.87
CA MET A 513 -17.34 11.84 6.19
C MET A 513 -18.60 12.13 5.36
N LEU A 514 -18.89 13.39 5.02
CA LEU A 514 -19.98 13.75 4.11
C LEU A 514 -19.74 13.20 2.69
N ILE A 515 -18.52 13.39 2.17
CA ILE A 515 -18.11 12.89 0.85
C ILE A 515 -18.28 11.35 0.74
N ALA A 516 -18.06 10.63 1.84
CA ALA A 516 -18.17 9.17 1.85
C ALA A 516 -19.56 8.66 1.42
N ASN A 517 -20.61 9.43 1.67
CA ASN A 517 -21.99 9.02 1.50
C ASN A 517 -22.77 9.87 0.46
N GLU A 518 -22.16 10.93 -0.09
CA GLU A 518 -22.82 11.81 -1.06
C GLU A 518 -22.89 11.15 -2.45
N SER A 519 -24.05 11.23 -3.09
CA SER A 519 -24.29 10.69 -4.42
C SER A 519 -24.67 11.76 -5.46
N ASP A 520 -25.05 12.96 -5.01
CA ASP A 520 -25.31 14.09 -5.90
C ASP A 520 -23.99 14.68 -6.39
N ALA A 521 -23.78 14.68 -7.70
CA ALA A 521 -22.50 15.10 -8.30
C ALA A 521 -22.17 16.59 -8.04
N THR A 522 -23.18 17.45 -7.96
CA THR A 522 -22.98 18.89 -7.72
C THR A 522 -22.54 19.13 -6.27
N LYS A 523 -23.24 18.49 -5.33
CA LYS A 523 -22.86 18.56 -3.91
C LYS A 523 -21.50 17.93 -3.66
N LEU A 524 -21.24 16.77 -4.25
CA LEU A 524 -19.97 16.08 -4.15
C LEU A 524 -18.80 16.98 -4.62
N LYS A 525 -18.98 17.66 -5.76
CA LYS A 525 -17.99 18.62 -6.27
C LYS A 525 -17.77 19.79 -5.31
N ALA A 526 -18.83 20.33 -4.72
CA ALA A 526 -18.70 21.41 -3.74
C ALA A 526 -17.94 20.96 -2.48
N LEU A 527 -18.26 19.79 -1.94
CA LEU A 527 -17.57 19.20 -0.77
C LEU A 527 -16.07 18.96 -1.05
N TRP A 528 -15.73 18.37 -2.19
CA TRP A 528 -14.35 18.15 -2.60
C TRP A 528 -13.59 19.46 -2.80
N THR A 529 -14.22 20.48 -3.37
CA THR A 529 -13.62 21.79 -3.57
C THR A 529 -13.28 22.43 -2.23
N GLU A 530 -14.23 22.44 -1.27
CA GLU A 530 -14.00 22.99 0.07
C GLU A 530 -12.88 22.23 0.79
N LEU A 531 -12.88 20.89 0.72
CA LEU A 531 -11.83 20.09 1.34
C LEU A 531 -10.44 20.37 0.75
N ASN A 532 -10.34 20.59 -0.58
CA ASN A 532 -9.09 20.97 -1.22
C ASN A 532 -8.63 22.40 -0.85
N ILE A 533 -9.56 23.34 -0.59
CA ILE A 533 -9.22 24.66 -0.06
C ILE A 533 -8.56 24.53 1.32
N ILE A 534 -9.16 23.73 2.23
CA ILE A 534 -8.57 23.46 3.54
C ILE A 534 -7.19 22.80 3.40
N TYR A 535 -7.06 21.83 2.51
CA TYR A 535 -5.78 21.18 2.23
C TYR A 535 -4.70 22.21 1.80
N LEU A 536 -5.03 23.12 0.86
CA LEU A 536 -4.11 24.15 0.35
C LEU A 536 -3.74 25.21 1.39
N GLN A 537 -4.63 25.50 2.33
CA GLN A 537 -4.38 26.44 3.41
C GLN A 537 -3.57 25.84 4.55
N GLU A 538 -3.83 24.58 4.89
CA GLU A 538 -3.32 23.93 6.09
C GLU A 538 -2.11 23.01 5.81
N MET A 539 -1.96 22.50 4.60
CA MET A 539 -0.89 21.59 4.17
C MET A 539 -0.59 20.49 5.22
N PRO A 540 -1.54 19.59 5.54
CA PRO A 540 -1.29 18.51 6.50
C PRO A 540 -0.19 17.56 6.00
N GLN A 541 -0.04 17.48 4.69
CA GLN A 541 1.05 16.83 3.95
C GLN A 541 1.30 17.57 2.63
N ILE A 542 2.42 17.31 1.99
CA ILE A 542 2.75 17.86 0.66
C ILE A 542 2.93 16.69 -0.30
N GLY A 543 2.04 16.60 -1.30
CA GLY A 543 2.22 15.64 -2.39
C GLY A 543 3.38 16.07 -3.28
N LEU A 544 4.34 15.17 -3.52
CA LEU A 544 5.57 15.50 -4.25
C LEU A 544 5.51 15.11 -5.73
N MET A 545 4.82 14.04 -6.07
CA MET A 545 4.78 13.49 -7.42
C MET A 545 3.50 12.69 -7.65
N TYR A 546 3.20 12.40 -8.92
CA TYR A 546 2.25 11.37 -9.31
C TYR A 546 3.01 10.09 -9.63
N ARG A 547 2.60 8.98 -9.07
CA ARG A 547 3.31 7.70 -9.20
C ARG A 547 2.32 6.54 -9.37
N PRO A 548 2.65 5.47 -10.11
CA PRO A 548 1.91 4.22 -9.98
C PRO A 548 2.07 3.68 -8.55
N ASP A 549 1.10 2.95 -8.07
CA ASP A 549 1.20 2.26 -6.78
C ASP A 549 2.35 1.24 -6.84
N MET A 550 2.29 0.37 -7.83
CA MET A 550 3.37 -0.53 -8.22
C MET A 550 3.76 -0.26 -9.67
N PHE A 551 5.06 -0.21 -9.97
CA PHE A 551 5.53 -0.17 -11.34
C PHE A 551 5.27 -1.53 -11.99
N HIS A 552 4.77 -1.51 -13.20
CA HIS A 552 4.60 -2.71 -14.01
C HIS A 552 5.54 -2.60 -15.22
N ILE A 553 6.81 -2.89 -14.97
CA ILE A 553 7.87 -2.89 -15.98
C ILE A 553 8.15 -4.35 -16.31
N VAL A 554 8.06 -4.71 -17.59
CA VAL A 554 8.13 -6.09 -18.03
C VAL A 554 9.34 -6.33 -18.93
N ASN A 555 9.90 -7.55 -18.89
CA ASN A 555 10.88 -8.02 -19.86
C ASN A 555 10.22 -9.07 -20.77
N THR A 556 10.27 -8.84 -22.08
CA THR A 556 9.58 -9.64 -23.09
C THR A 556 10.41 -10.80 -23.67
N THR A 557 11.58 -11.09 -23.07
CA THR A 557 12.50 -12.14 -23.56
C THR A 557 11.91 -13.55 -23.43
N HIS A 558 11.18 -13.81 -22.33
CA HIS A 558 10.65 -15.14 -22.04
C HIS A 558 9.14 -15.22 -22.06
N TRP A 559 8.48 -14.10 -21.78
CA TRP A 559 7.03 -13.97 -21.77
C TRP A 559 6.62 -12.81 -22.67
N THR A 560 5.47 -12.90 -23.32
CA THR A 560 4.90 -11.86 -24.19
C THR A 560 3.41 -11.68 -23.93
N ASN A 561 2.74 -10.80 -24.69
CA ASN A 561 1.33 -10.45 -24.53
C ASN A 561 0.98 -9.84 -23.15
N TYR A 562 1.92 -9.10 -22.57
CA TYR A 562 1.62 -8.33 -21.35
C TYR A 562 0.54 -7.28 -21.61
N PRO A 563 -0.37 -7.02 -20.64
CA PRO A 563 -1.31 -5.92 -20.73
C PRO A 563 -0.61 -4.58 -20.96
N ARG A 564 -1.16 -3.77 -21.85
CA ARG A 564 -0.64 -2.44 -22.19
C ARG A 564 -1.76 -1.51 -22.61
N ALA A 565 -1.52 -0.21 -22.52
CA ALA A 565 -2.48 0.78 -22.96
C ALA A 565 -2.86 0.59 -24.43
N GLY A 566 -4.16 0.61 -24.71
CA GLY A 566 -4.70 0.51 -26.07
C GLY A 566 -4.76 -0.91 -26.65
N ASP A 567 -4.45 -1.96 -25.87
CA ASP A 567 -4.56 -3.37 -26.32
C ASP A 567 -6.01 -3.90 -26.30
N GLY A 568 -6.96 -3.12 -25.85
CA GLY A 568 -8.39 -3.49 -25.76
C GLY A 568 -8.75 -4.40 -24.60
N SER A 569 -7.79 -4.85 -23.79
CA SER A 569 -8.02 -5.79 -22.69
C SER A 569 -8.68 -5.15 -21.47
N ASN A 570 -8.49 -3.85 -21.25
CA ASN A 570 -8.84 -3.13 -20.02
C ASN A 570 -8.28 -3.79 -18.75
N ILE A 571 -7.11 -4.42 -18.86
CA ILE A 571 -6.39 -5.00 -17.73
C ILE A 571 -5.44 -3.92 -17.20
N PRO A 572 -5.58 -3.52 -15.91
CA PRO A 572 -4.72 -2.48 -15.36
C PRO A 572 -3.27 -2.96 -15.19
N PRO A 573 -2.31 -2.02 -15.17
CA PRO A 573 -0.91 -2.32 -14.95
C PRO A 573 -0.59 -2.61 -13.48
N THR A 574 -1.60 -2.73 -12.64
CA THR A 574 -1.41 -3.05 -11.23
C THR A 574 -0.83 -4.44 -11.09
N CYS A 575 0.02 -4.61 -10.11
CA CYS A 575 0.39 -5.94 -9.70
C CYS A 575 -0.85 -6.70 -9.16
N PHE A 576 -0.69 -7.96 -8.87
CA PHE A 576 -1.79 -8.83 -8.46
C PHE A 576 -2.45 -8.43 -7.13
N ILE A 577 -1.81 -7.52 -6.37
CA ILE A 577 -2.29 -7.04 -5.08
C ILE A 577 -3.60 -6.25 -5.19
N ASP A 578 -3.71 -5.42 -6.23
CA ASP A 578 -4.79 -4.44 -6.36
C ASP A 578 -6.00 -4.95 -7.15
N GLY A 579 -6.07 -6.25 -7.37
CA GLY A 579 -7.26 -6.89 -7.90
C GLY A 579 -7.20 -7.18 -9.39
N ALA A 580 -7.79 -6.37 -10.28
CA ALA A 580 -8.01 -6.73 -11.69
C ALA A 580 -6.73 -6.98 -12.50
N GLY A 581 -5.57 -6.55 -12.02
CA GLY A 581 -4.25 -6.83 -12.63
C GLY A 581 -3.92 -8.32 -12.73
N ILE A 582 -4.48 -9.17 -11.86
CA ILE A 582 -4.30 -10.63 -11.94
C ILE A 582 -4.76 -11.20 -13.30
N ARG A 583 -5.68 -10.52 -13.97
CA ARG A 583 -6.17 -10.92 -15.30
C ARG A 583 -5.04 -11.01 -16.33
N GLY A 584 -3.96 -10.27 -16.13
CA GLY A 584 -2.75 -10.33 -16.96
C GLY A 584 -2.14 -11.73 -17.03
N LEU A 585 -2.23 -12.53 -15.96
CA LEU A 585 -1.72 -13.91 -15.92
C LEU A 585 -2.45 -14.85 -16.89
N TYR A 586 -3.66 -14.48 -17.29
CA TYR A 586 -4.45 -15.24 -18.26
C TYR A 586 -4.19 -14.77 -19.70
N GLN A 587 -3.56 -13.62 -19.90
CA GLN A 587 -3.25 -13.04 -21.19
C GLN A 587 -1.83 -13.38 -21.67
N ILE A 588 -0.85 -13.33 -20.76
CA ILE A 588 0.55 -13.58 -21.11
C ILE A 588 0.77 -15.00 -21.63
N THR A 589 1.75 -15.13 -22.51
CA THR A 589 2.16 -16.41 -23.10
C THR A 589 3.68 -16.53 -23.12
N PRO A 590 4.24 -17.74 -22.98
CA PRO A 590 5.67 -17.93 -23.15
C PRO A 590 6.07 -17.64 -24.59
N VAL A 591 7.26 -17.07 -24.79
CA VAL A 591 7.85 -16.87 -26.11
C VAL A 591 8.23 -18.24 -26.69
N SER A 592 7.71 -18.54 -27.87
CA SER A 592 8.10 -19.75 -28.61
C SER A 592 9.59 -19.61 -29.02
N ARG A 593 10.41 -20.52 -28.62
CA ARG A 593 11.81 -20.64 -29.05
C ARG A 593 11.95 -21.74 -30.08
#